data_e60cef50262ffb0019ff4bda4767950c
#
_entry.id   e60cef50262ffb0019ff4bda4767950c
#
_cell.length_a   1.000
_cell.length_b   1.000
_cell.length_c   1.000
_cell.angle_alpha   90.00
_cell.angle_beta   90.00
_cell.angle_gamma   90.00
#
_symmetry.space_group_name_H-M   'P 1'
#
loop_
_entity.id
_entity.type
_entity.pdbx_description
1 polymer ?
#
loop_
_entity_poly.entity_id
_entity_poly.type
_entity_poly.pdbx_seq_one_letter_code
_entity_poly.pdbx_strand_id
1 'polypeptide(L)'
;MNLFCYEVGHAPNQGKMRLDTPMANREDIAAMRRQYGEVGLVEADLPADPLRLFDTWLKDAATNEIVVEANAMVLSTTVGDQPTSRTVLLKDLTNTGFTFFSNYKSRKAEQIAKNNQVSLVFPWYPMERQVIVIGSASKISKEESEKYFATRPRGSQIGAWASAQSSELSSRAELEKSFSDFEKKWPEGEIIPRPEHWGGYLVIPKSVEFWQGRYSRLHDRIRYVRDDNNNWQIKRLNP
;
A
#
# COMPACT_ATOMS: atom_id res chain seq x y z
N MET A 1 17.42 8.80 -22.96
CA MET A 1 17.87 7.40 -22.94
C MET A 1 18.93 7.30 -21.86
N ASN A 2 18.54 7.16 -20.60
CA ASN A 2 19.42 6.89 -19.46
C ASN A 2 18.64 6.01 -18.49
N LEU A 3 19.01 4.74 -18.49
CA LEU A 3 18.57 3.74 -17.53
C LEU A 3 19.23 4.05 -16.18
N PHE A 4 18.44 4.42 -15.18
CA PHE A 4 18.87 4.36 -13.78
C PHE A 4 18.65 2.93 -13.28
N CYS A 5 19.68 2.11 -13.35
CA CYS A 5 19.80 0.93 -12.51
C CYS A 5 20.13 1.39 -11.10
N TYR A 6 19.19 1.28 -10.16
CA TYR A 6 19.50 1.37 -8.75
C TYR A 6 20.16 0.06 -8.33
N GLU A 7 21.48 0.08 -8.20
CA GLU A 7 22.19 -0.91 -7.39
C GLU A 7 21.80 -0.70 -5.92
N VAL A 8 21.04 -1.64 -5.39
CA VAL A 8 20.76 -1.71 -3.95
C VAL A 8 22.03 -2.15 -3.26
N GLY A 9 22.80 -1.18 -2.77
CA GLY A 9 23.95 -1.45 -1.91
C GLY A 9 23.50 -2.23 -0.68
N HIS A 10 23.92 -3.46 -0.55
CA HIS A 10 23.78 -4.28 0.65
C HIS A 10 24.64 -3.68 1.77
N ALA A 11 24.02 -2.93 2.68
CA ALA A 11 24.59 -2.70 3.99
C ALA A 11 24.30 -3.94 4.85
N PRO A 12 25.30 -4.63 5.40
CA PRO A 12 25.07 -5.74 6.30
C PRO A 12 24.70 -5.19 7.67
N ASN A 13 23.44 -4.92 7.93
CA ASN A 13 22.97 -4.66 9.27
C ASN A 13 22.58 -5.99 9.93
N GLN A 14 23.54 -6.78 10.37
CA GLN A 14 23.37 -7.88 11.32
C GLN A 14 23.23 -7.30 12.73
N GLY A 15 22.28 -6.41 12.94
CA GLY A 15 21.86 -5.99 14.26
C GLY A 15 21.12 -7.14 14.93
N LYS A 16 21.78 -7.88 15.84
CA LYS A 16 21.07 -8.74 16.77
C LYS A 16 20.01 -7.89 17.48
N MET A 17 18.75 -8.27 17.32
CA MET A 17 17.63 -7.65 18.02
C MET A 17 17.95 -7.71 19.54
N ARG A 18 18.18 -6.56 20.17
CA ARG A 18 18.40 -6.49 21.62
C ARG A 18 17.03 -6.67 22.28
N LEU A 19 16.77 -7.89 22.74
CA LEU A 19 15.53 -8.22 23.46
C LEU A 19 15.52 -7.70 24.90
N ASP A 20 16.67 -7.18 25.39
CA ASP A 20 16.87 -6.73 26.78
C ASP A 20 16.62 -5.22 26.97
N THR A 21 16.14 -4.52 25.93
CA THR A 21 15.78 -3.11 26.08
C THR A 21 14.46 -3.01 26.85
N PRO A 22 14.40 -2.30 28.00
CA PRO A 22 13.16 -2.14 28.74
C PRO A 22 12.10 -1.50 27.83
N MET A 23 10.84 -1.90 28.02
CA MET A 23 9.71 -1.30 27.30
C MET A 23 9.67 0.20 27.61
N ALA A 24 9.33 1.02 26.59
CA ALA A 24 9.10 2.45 26.81
C ALA A 24 8.03 2.64 27.88
N ASN A 25 8.31 3.50 28.87
CA ASN A 25 7.36 3.75 29.93
C ASN A 25 6.21 4.65 29.43
N ARG A 26 5.14 4.75 30.21
CA ARG A 26 3.94 5.51 29.86
C ARG A 26 4.21 7.01 29.66
N GLU A 27 5.11 7.59 30.44
CA GLU A 27 5.46 9.01 30.38
C GLU A 27 6.23 9.32 29.12
N ASP A 28 7.19 8.47 28.73
CA ASP A 28 7.94 8.60 27.49
C ASP A 28 7.01 8.55 26.27
N ILE A 29 6.08 7.60 26.24
CA ILE A 29 5.09 7.48 25.16
C ILE A 29 4.21 8.74 25.11
N ALA A 30 3.76 9.24 26.27
CA ALA A 30 2.91 10.43 26.36
C ALA A 30 3.64 11.72 25.96
N ALA A 31 4.97 11.75 26.11
CA ALA A 31 5.82 12.89 25.74
C ALA A 31 6.15 12.94 24.25
N MET A 32 5.92 11.87 23.49
CA MET A 32 6.16 11.83 22.04
C MET A 32 5.20 12.75 21.31
N ARG A 33 5.60 14.00 21.09
CA ARG A 33 4.81 15.04 20.41
C ARG A 33 5.68 15.78 19.41
N ARG A 34 5.12 16.02 18.23
CA ARG A 34 5.70 16.90 17.21
C ARG A 34 4.72 18.04 16.91
N GLN A 35 5.23 19.23 16.68
CA GLN A 35 4.46 20.33 16.11
C GLN A 35 4.50 20.24 14.58
N TYR A 36 3.36 20.48 13.96
CA TYR A 36 3.21 20.45 12.51
C TYR A 36 3.30 21.87 11.95
N GLY A 37 3.52 21.96 10.61
CA GLY A 37 3.67 23.23 9.91
C GLY A 37 2.37 24.00 9.70
N GLU A 38 2.46 25.08 8.92
CA GLU A 38 1.34 25.99 8.62
C GLU A 38 0.66 25.72 7.27
N VAL A 39 1.23 24.82 6.45
CA VAL A 39 0.68 24.47 5.14
C VAL A 39 -0.68 23.81 5.32
N GLY A 40 -1.71 24.36 4.70
CA GLY A 40 -3.08 23.88 4.84
C GLY A 40 -3.74 23.53 3.51
N LEU A 41 -4.96 22.98 3.60
CA LEU A 41 -5.83 22.73 2.46
C LEU A 41 -6.94 23.78 2.41
N VAL A 42 -7.07 24.47 1.27
CA VAL A 42 -8.08 25.49 1.02
C VAL A 42 -9.04 24.98 -0.05
N GLU A 43 -10.34 25.04 0.21
CA GLU A 43 -11.38 24.48 -0.66
C GLU A 43 -11.35 25.04 -2.09
N ALA A 44 -11.00 26.32 -2.24
CA ALA A 44 -10.94 26.98 -3.56
C ALA A 44 -9.86 26.37 -4.48
N ASP A 45 -8.83 25.73 -3.90
CA ASP A 45 -7.70 25.16 -4.63
C ASP A 45 -7.87 23.64 -4.87
N LEU A 46 -8.98 23.04 -4.37
CA LEU A 46 -9.19 21.61 -4.47
C LEU A 46 -9.74 21.21 -5.84
N PRO A 47 -9.16 20.20 -6.51
CA PRO A 47 -9.74 19.67 -7.74
C PRO A 47 -11.07 18.97 -7.46
N ALA A 48 -11.98 19.00 -8.43
CA ALA A 48 -13.27 18.32 -8.32
C ALA A 48 -13.15 16.79 -8.20
N ASP A 49 -12.06 16.21 -8.73
CA ASP A 49 -11.75 14.79 -8.66
C ASP A 49 -10.64 14.52 -7.61
N PRO A 50 -10.92 13.76 -6.54
CA PRO A 50 -9.93 13.44 -5.51
C PRO A 50 -8.72 12.64 -6.04
N LEU A 51 -8.87 11.90 -7.14
CA LEU A 51 -7.76 11.14 -7.70
C LEU A 51 -6.69 12.07 -8.31
N ARG A 52 -7.07 13.28 -8.73
CA ARG A 52 -6.12 14.32 -9.14
C ARG A 52 -5.31 14.86 -7.96
N LEU A 53 -5.96 15.13 -6.83
CA LEU A 53 -5.25 15.57 -5.62
C LEU A 53 -4.34 14.47 -5.09
N PHE A 54 -4.82 13.22 -5.13
CA PHE A 54 -4.02 12.06 -4.73
C PHE A 54 -2.78 11.90 -5.61
N ASP A 55 -2.90 11.99 -6.94
CA ASP A 55 -1.78 11.92 -7.87
C ASP A 55 -0.72 13.00 -7.59
N THR A 56 -1.17 14.23 -7.30
CA THR A 56 -0.27 15.31 -6.91
C THR A 56 0.48 14.97 -5.61
N TRP A 57 -0.22 14.53 -4.58
CA TRP A 57 0.38 14.19 -3.30
C TRP A 57 1.30 12.96 -3.38
N LEU A 58 0.97 11.97 -4.24
CA LEU A 58 1.83 10.82 -4.49
C LEU A 58 3.13 11.22 -5.17
N LYS A 59 3.09 12.15 -6.14
CA LYS A 59 4.29 12.71 -6.80
C LYS A 59 5.15 13.49 -5.81
N ASP A 60 4.54 14.32 -4.97
CA ASP A 60 5.25 15.01 -3.89
C ASP A 60 5.93 14.01 -2.94
N ALA A 61 5.23 12.95 -2.55
CA ALA A 61 5.77 11.92 -1.68
C ALA A 61 6.91 11.12 -2.35
N ALA A 62 6.80 10.85 -3.65
CA ALA A 62 7.83 10.13 -4.41
C ALA A 62 9.13 10.93 -4.59
N THR A 63 9.06 12.26 -4.53
CA THR A 63 10.23 13.15 -4.60
C THR A 63 10.76 13.56 -3.23
N ASN A 64 10.10 13.19 -2.15
CA ASN A 64 10.51 13.51 -0.78
C ASN A 64 11.60 12.55 -0.30
N GLU A 65 12.76 13.08 0.10
CA GLU A 65 13.94 12.30 0.50
C GLU A 65 13.72 11.40 1.74
N ILE A 66 12.72 11.71 2.57
CA ILE A 66 12.45 10.99 3.83
C ILE A 66 11.39 9.89 3.62
N VAL A 67 10.58 9.99 2.56
CA VAL A 67 9.56 8.98 2.24
C VAL A 67 10.18 7.85 1.44
N VAL A 68 10.49 6.74 2.10
CA VAL A 68 11.25 5.61 1.51
C VAL A 68 10.45 4.92 0.40
N GLU A 69 9.13 4.76 0.53
CA GLU A 69 8.29 4.03 -0.41
C GLU A 69 6.91 4.71 -0.51
N ALA A 70 6.82 5.75 -1.35
CA ALA A 70 5.63 6.60 -1.46
C ALA A 70 4.34 5.85 -1.83
N ASN A 71 4.47 4.76 -2.57
CA ASN A 71 3.36 3.90 -2.99
C ASN A 71 3.00 2.79 -1.98
N ALA A 72 3.68 2.73 -0.84
CA ALA A 72 3.28 1.82 0.24
C ALA A 72 1.99 2.31 0.90
N MET A 73 1.06 1.39 1.09
CA MET A 73 -0.23 1.68 1.73
C MET A 73 -0.64 0.56 2.68
N VAL A 74 -1.37 0.91 3.72
CA VAL A 74 -1.98 -0.06 4.63
C VAL A 74 -3.35 -0.43 4.08
N LEU A 75 -3.51 -1.68 3.68
CA LEU A 75 -4.80 -2.26 3.29
C LEU A 75 -5.46 -2.88 4.52
N SER A 76 -6.64 -2.41 4.87
CA SER A 76 -7.51 -3.00 5.88
C SER A 76 -8.66 -3.76 5.24
N THR A 77 -8.91 -4.95 5.77
CA THR A 77 -9.99 -5.86 5.35
C THR A 77 -10.69 -6.39 6.60
N THR A 78 -11.96 -6.78 6.49
CA THR A 78 -12.72 -7.32 7.63
C THR A 78 -13.53 -8.55 7.21
N VAL A 79 -13.70 -9.48 8.15
CA VAL A 79 -14.65 -10.59 8.07
C VAL A 79 -15.33 -10.70 9.42
N GLY A 80 -16.67 -10.66 9.44
CA GLY A 80 -17.41 -10.42 10.67
C GLY A 80 -16.95 -9.10 11.29
N ASP A 81 -16.74 -9.10 12.60
CA ASP A 81 -16.35 -7.91 13.36
C ASP A 81 -14.83 -7.73 13.51
N GLN A 82 -14.02 -8.63 12.89
CA GLN A 82 -12.58 -8.59 13.07
C GLN A 82 -11.86 -7.92 11.89
N PRO A 83 -11.42 -6.65 12.03
CA PRO A 83 -10.55 -6.02 11.05
C PRO A 83 -9.13 -6.56 11.14
N THR A 84 -8.44 -6.60 10.00
CA THR A 84 -7.01 -6.90 9.90
C THR A 84 -6.35 -5.98 8.89
N SER A 85 -5.08 -5.63 9.13
CA SER A 85 -4.33 -4.71 8.28
C SER A 85 -2.96 -5.28 7.90
N ARG A 86 -2.44 -4.84 6.75
CA ARG A 86 -1.09 -5.16 6.25
C ARG A 86 -0.67 -4.13 5.23
N THR A 87 0.63 -3.98 5.07
CA THR A 87 1.18 -3.17 3.98
C THR A 87 1.05 -3.90 2.65
N VAL A 88 0.64 -3.17 1.62
CA VAL A 88 0.68 -3.56 0.21
C VAL A 88 1.15 -2.35 -0.61
N LEU A 89 1.51 -2.56 -1.87
CA LEU A 89 2.00 -1.48 -2.73
C LEU A 89 0.97 -1.10 -3.78
N LEU A 90 0.68 0.19 -3.90
CA LEU A 90 -0.02 0.74 -5.06
C LEU A 90 0.84 0.49 -6.30
N LYS A 91 0.25 -0.07 -7.35
CA LYS A 91 0.95 -0.37 -8.61
C LYS A 91 0.35 0.31 -9.82
N ASP A 92 -0.88 0.77 -9.72
CA ASP A 92 -1.51 1.59 -10.73
C ASP A 92 -2.57 2.50 -10.11
N LEU A 93 -2.71 3.69 -10.67
CA LEU A 93 -3.72 4.68 -10.35
C LEU A 93 -4.39 5.12 -11.66
N THR A 94 -5.66 4.82 -11.78
CA THR A 94 -6.47 5.25 -12.93
C THR A 94 -7.58 6.18 -12.46
N ASN A 95 -8.34 6.75 -13.39
CA ASN A 95 -9.55 7.52 -13.06
C ASN A 95 -10.67 6.69 -12.43
N THR A 96 -10.52 5.37 -12.37
CA THR A 96 -11.46 4.45 -11.71
C THR A 96 -11.04 4.11 -10.28
N GLY A 97 -9.75 4.10 -9.94
CA GLY A 97 -9.29 3.76 -8.59
C GLY A 97 -7.85 3.28 -8.50
N PHE A 98 -7.60 2.49 -7.47
CA PHE A 98 -6.28 2.10 -6.97
C PHE A 98 -6.04 0.62 -7.19
N THR A 99 -4.96 0.24 -7.89
CA THR A 99 -4.65 -1.16 -8.16
C THR A 99 -3.45 -1.64 -7.33
N PHE A 100 -3.61 -2.81 -6.71
CA PHE A 100 -2.53 -3.54 -6.06
C PHE A 100 -2.56 -5.01 -6.46
N PHE A 101 -1.44 -5.73 -6.28
CA PHE A 101 -1.33 -7.14 -6.64
C PHE A 101 -1.05 -8.00 -5.42
N SER A 102 -1.59 -9.20 -5.40
CA SER A 102 -1.44 -10.14 -4.30
C SER A 102 -1.66 -11.60 -4.73
N ASN A 103 -1.39 -12.53 -3.80
CA ASN A 103 -1.79 -13.91 -3.93
C ASN A 103 -3.29 -14.05 -3.57
N TYR A 104 -4.09 -14.61 -4.47
CA TYR A 104 -5.53 -14.81 -4.32
C TYR A 104 -5.92 -15.87 -3.26
N LYS A 105 -4.95 -16.66 -2.78
CA LYS A 105 -5.12 -17.61 -1.68
C LYS A 105 -4.63 -17.08 -0.33
N SER A 106 -4.17 -15.81 -0.29
CA SER A 106 -3.73 -15.19 0.96
C SER A 106 -4.91 -14.81 1.86
N ARG A 107 -4.67 -14.67 3.17
CA ARG A 107 -5.69 -14.26 4.15
C ARG A 107 -6.45 -13.00 3.73
N LYS A 108 -5.77 -11.98 3.18
CA LYS A 108 -6.43 -10.76 2.70
C LYS A 108 -7.37 -11.02 1.53
N ALA A 109 -6.97 -11.89 0.61
CA ALA A 109 -7.77 -12.24 -0.56
C ALA A 109 -9.02 -13.04 -0.19
N GLU A 110 -8.91 -13.97 0.77
CA GLU A 110 -10.06 -14.69 1.33
C GLU A 110 -11.02 -13.75 2.05
N GLN A 111 -10.51 -12.75 2.76
CA GLN A 111 -11.30 -11.73 3.41
C GLN A 111 -12.04 -10.86 2.40
N ILE A 112 -11.37 -10.38 1.35
CA ILE A 112 -11.97 -9.60 0.26
C ILE A 112 -13.05 -10.42 -0.48
N ALA A 113 -12.85 -11.72 -0.66
CA ALA A 113 -13.85 -12.59 -1.28
C ALA A 113 -15.14 -12.70 -0.45
N LYS A 114 -15.04 -12.63 0.88
CA LYS A 114 -16.18 -12.67 1.80
C LYS A 114 -16.81 -11.29 2.01
N ASN A 115 -16.00 -10.24 2.07
CA ASN A 115 -16.40 -8.86 2.23
C ASN A 115 -15.44 -7.96 1.45
N ASN A 116 -15.89 -7.43 0.35
CA ASN A 116 -15.08 -6.64 -0.55
C ASN A 116 -14.90 -5.17 -0.12
N GLN A 117 -15.49 -4.75 1.01
CA GLN A 117 -15.28 -3.40 1.55
C GLN A 117 -13.90 -3.32 2.19
N VAL A 118 -13.13 -2.34 1.76
CA VAL A 118 -11.74 -2.17 2.18
C VAL A 118 -11.44 -0.72 2.50
N SER A 119 -10.38 -0.52 3.29
CA SER A 119 -9.76 0.79 3.47
C SER A 119 -8.30 0.72 3.08
N LEU A 120 -7.81 1.78 2.38
CA LEU A 120 -6.41 2.01 2.11
C LEU A 120 -5.97 3.25 2.88
N VAL A 121 -4.80 3.20 3.51
CA VAL A 121 -4.20 4.36 4.18
C VAL A 121 -2.80 4.58 3.63
N PHE A 122 -2.52 5.79 3.14
CA PHE A 122 -1.19 6.25 2.74
C PHE A 122 -0.64 7.16 3.84
N PRO A 123 0.27 6.66 4.70
CA PRO A 123 0.74 7.37 5.87
C PRO A 123 2.03 8.15 5.58
N TRP A 124 1.95 9.26 4.86
CA TRP A 124 3.10 10.11 4.55
C TRP A 124 3.44 11.03 5.72
N TYR A 125 3.69 10.44 6.90
CA TYR A 125 3.97 11.17 8.13
C TYR A 125 5.14 12.16 8.04
N PRO A 126 6.25 11.87 7.30
CA PRO A 126 7.32 12.86 7.14
C PRO A 126 6.85 14.17 6.52
N MET A 127 5.79 14.11 5.70
CA MET A 127 5.17 15.27 5.04
C MET A 127 3.97 15.81 5.83
N GLU A 128 3.69 15.27 7.01
CA GLU A 128 2.51 15.62 7.79
C GLU A 128 1.19 15.40 7.03
N ARG A 129 1.16 14.38 6.15
CA ARG A 129 0.04 14.05 5.28
C ARG A 129 -0.42 12.60 5.47
N GLN A 130 -1.72 12.40 5.35
CA GLN A 130 -2.33 11.08 5.27
C GLN A 130 -3.47 11.11 4.26
N VAL A 131 -3.61 10.03 3.47
CA VAL A 131 -4.80 9.82 2.65
C VAL A 131 -5.48 8.54 3.08
N ILE A 132 -6.80 8.59 3.30
CA ILE A 132 -7.64 7.44 3.60
C ILE A 132 -8.61 7.23 2.45
N VAL A 133 -8.59 6.05 1.86
CA VAL A 133 -9.53 5.64 0.82
C VAL A 133 -10.45 4.57 1.40
N ILE A 134 -11.75 4.75 1.31
CA ILE A 134 -12.75 3.72 1.61
C ILE A 134 -13.43 3.34 0.30
N GLY A 135 -13.49 2.05 0.00
CA GLY A 135 -14.05 1.57 -1.25
C GLY A 135 -14.28 0.07 -1.29
N SER A 136 -14.56 -0.42 -2.49
CA SER A 136 -14.76 -1.85 -2.74
C SER A 136 -13.68 -2.40 -3.67
N ALA A 137 -13.13 -3.56 -3.29
CA ALA A 137 -12.10 -4.26 -4.05
C ALA A 137 -12.71 -5.33 -4.95
N SER A 138 -12.25 -5.40 -6.21
CA SER A 138 -12.57 -6.48 -7.15
C SER A 138 -11.32 -6.94 -7.88
N LYS A 139 -11.29 -8.20 -8.32
CA LYS A 139 -10.19 -8.68 -9.16
C LYS A 139 -10.21 -7.96 -10.50
N ILE A 140 -9.03 -7.58 -10.99
CA ILE A 140 -8.86 -7.13 -12.38
C ILE A 140 -8.83 -8.32 -13.33
N SER A 141 -8.81 -8.06 -14.64
CA SER A 141 -8.75 -9.11 -15.65
C SER A 141 -7.49 -9.98 -15.55
N LYS A 142 -7.57 -11.17 -16.14
CA LYS A 142 -6.43 -12.08 -16.23
C LYS A 142 -5.32 -11.46 -17.08
N GLU A 143 -5.69 -10.83 -18.18
CA GLU A 143 -4.81 -10.19 -19.15
C GLU A 143 -4.03 -9.04 -18.51
N GLU A 144 -4.69 -8.17 -17.73
CA GLU A 144 -4.02 -7.08 -16.99
C GLU A 144 -3.06 -7.64 -15.94
N SER A 145 -3.48 -8.71 -15.24
CA SER A 145 -2.63 -9.37 -14.25
C SER A 145 -1.40 -10.02 -14.88
N GLU A 146 -1.53 -10.64 -16.06
CA GLU A 146 -0.42 -11.24 -16.82
C GLU A 146 0.53 -10.18 -17.35
N LYS A 147 -0.01 -9.08 -17.91
CA LYS A 147 0.78 -7.94 -18.38
C LYS A 147 1.66 -7.37 -17.27
N TYR A 148 1.08 -7.11 -16.10
CA TYR A 148 1.86 -6.60 -14.98
C TYR A 148 2.84 -7.65 -14.42
N PHE A 149 2.45 -8.94 -14.34
CA PHE A 149 3.33 -10.00 -13.85
C PHE A 149 4.62 -10.09 -14.67
N ALA A 150 4.52 -9.94 -15.99
CA ALA A 150 5.67 -9.99 -16.90
C ALA A 150 6.68 -8.84 -16.67
N THR A 151 6.25 -7.69 -16.12
CA THR A 151 7.14 -6.55 -15.81
C THR A 151 7.86 -6.69 -14.47
N ARG A 152 7.50 -7.67 -13.64
CA ARG A 152 8.11 -7.84 -12.32
C ARG A 152 9.54 -8.37 -12.43
N PRO A 153 10.44 -7.95 -11.51
CA PRO A 153 11.76 -8.56 -11.41
C PRO A 153 11.66 -10.08 -11.29
N ARG A 154 12.57 -10.80 -11.95
CA ARG A 154 12.58 -12.28 -12.00
C ARG A 154 12.45 -12.93 -10.63
N GLY A 155 13.21 -12.49 -9.63
CA GLY A 155 13.12 -13.02 -8.27
C GLY A 155 11.73 -12.85 -7.65
N SER A 156 11.02 -11.75 -7.99
CA SER A 156 9.64 -11.54 -7.54
C SER A 156 8.63 -12.41 -8.27
N GLN A 157 8.90 -12.77 -9.54
CA GLN A 157 8.09 -13.74 -10.28
C GLN A 157 8.24 -15.16 -9.69
N ILE A 158 9.48 -15.60 -9.43
CA ILE A 158 9.77 -16.87 -8.76
C ILE A 158 9.16 -16.92 -7.36
N GLY A 159 9.31 -15.85 -6.57
CA GLY A 159 8.73 -15.75 -5.23
C GLY A 159 7.19 -15.88 -5.20
N ALA A 160 6.50 -15.48 -6.26
CA ALA A 160 5.05 -15.67 -6.37
C ALA A 160 4.64 -17.15 -6.52
N TRP A 161 5.51 -17.97 -7.06
CA TRP A 161 5.33 -19.43 -7.14
C TRP A 161 5.79 -20.13 -5.86
N ALA A 162 6.91 -19.71 -5.29
CA ALA A 162 7.54 -20.36 -4.15
C ALA A 162 6.77 -20.16 -2.84
N SER A 163 6.00 -19.07 -2.70
CA SER A 163 5.35 -18.71 -1.45
C SER A 163 3.84 -19.01 -1.46
N ALA A 164 3.41 -19.91 -0.58
CA ALA A 164 1.99 -20.06 -0.21
C ALA A 164 1.60 -18.94 0.78
N GLN A 165 1.46 -17.73 0.29
CA GLN A 165 1.30 -16.52 1.12
C GLN A 165 0.21 -16.64 2.18
N SER A 166 0.55 -16.35 3.42
CA SER A 166 -0.28 -16.44 4.64
C SER A 166 -0.51 -17.82 5.22
N SER A 167 0.01 -18.88 4.60
CA SER A 167 0.01 -20.22 5.19
C SER A 167 1.13 -20.36 6.21
N GLU A 168 0.97 -21.29 7.13
CA GLU A 168 2.04 -21.66 8.06
C GLU A 168 3.24 -22.25 7.30
N LEU A 169 4.42 -21.96 7.81
CA LEU A 169 5.69 -22.40 7.26
C LEU A 169 6.52 -23.00 8.39
N SER A 170 7.05 -24.20 8.19
CA SER A 170 7.80 -24.90 9.24
C SER A 170 9.17 -24.26 9.51
N SER A 171 9.78 -23.68 8.48
CA SER A 171 11.09 -23.01 8.61
C SER A 171 11.39 -22.07 7.44
N ARG A 172 12.32 -21.16 7.65
CA ARG A 172 12.89 -20.32 6.59
C ARG A 172 13.54 -21.15 5.49
N ALA A 173 14.22 -22.25 5.86
CA ALA A 173 14.89 -23.14 4.92
C ALA A 173 13.93 -23.82 3.94
N GLU A 174 12.70 -24.12 4.36
CA GLU A 174 11.65 -24.65 3.46
C GLU A 174 11.30 -23.66 2.36
N LEU A 175 11.12 -22.37 2.71
CA LEU A 175 10.84 -21.34 1.72
C LEU A 175 12.01 -21.13 0.75
N GLU A 176 13.23 -21.13 1.25
CA GLU A 176 14.45 -20.97 0.44
C GLU A 176 14.62 -22.14 -0.51
N LYS A 177 14.34 -23.38 -0.03
CA LYS A 177 14.34 -24.56 -0.88
C LYS A 177 13.28 -24.45 -1.98
N SER A 178 12.04 -24.08 -1.65
CA SER A 178 10.97 -23.89 -2.62
C SER A 178 11.36 -22.84 -3.68
N PHE A 179 11.96 -21.73 -3.27
CA PHE A 179 12.45 -20.70 -4.18
C PHE A 179 13.51 -21.26 -5.14
N SER A 180 14.52 -21.97 -4.62
CA SER A 180 15.58 -22.59 -5.43
C SER A 180 15.03 -23.65 -6.40
N ASP A 181 14.03 -24.44 -6.01
CA ASP A 181 13.42 -25.43 -6.88
C ASP A 181 12.68 -24.77 -8.07
N PHE A 182 11.98 -23.64 -7.85
CA PHE A 182 11.36 -22.89 -8.93
C PHE A 182 12.39 -22.11 -9.78
N GLU A 183 13.49 -21.65 -9.20
CA GLU A 183 14.58 -21.01 -9.95
C GLU A 183 15.22 -21.98 -10.94
N LYS A 184 15.41 -23.23 -10.54
CA LYS A 184 15.90 -24.32 -11.43
C LYS A 184 14.87 -24.71 -12.49
N LYS A 185 13.58 -24.61 -12.17
CA LYS A 185 12.50 -24.95 -13.12
C LYS A 185 12.44 -23.98 -14.30
N TRP A 186 12.79 -22.72 -14.07
CA TRP A 186 12.90 -21.70 -15.12
C TRP A 186 14.32 -21.11 -15.10
N PRO A 187 15.26 -21.65 -15.90
CA PRO A 187 16.60 -21.06 -16.03
C PRO A 187 16.58 -19.61 -16.50
N GLU A 188 17.73 -18.94 -16.36
CA GLU A 188 17.86 -17.56 -16.79
C GLU A 188 17.53 -17.40 -18.29
N GLY A 189 16.74 -16.39 -18.63
CA GLY A 189 16.24 -16.17 -20.01
C GLY A 189 14.90 -16.82 -20.32
N GLU A 190 14.42 -17.78 -19.51
CA GLU A 190 13.09 -18.35 -19.72
C GLU A 190 11.97 -17.45 -19.15
N ILE A 191 10.83 -17.48 -19.84
CA ILE A 191 9.61 -16.76 -19.42
C ILE A 191 8.97 -17.52 -18.25
N ILE A 192 8.76 -16.83 -17.15
CA ILE A 192 8.04 -17.35 -15.99
C ILE A 192 6.56 -17.01 -16.14
N PRO A 193 5.67 -18.02 -16.28
CA PRO A 193 4.25 -17.77 -16.39
C PRO A 193 3.67 -17.22 -15.07
N ARG A 194 2.62 -16.43 -15.16
CA ARG A 194 1.90 -15.97 -13.97
C ARG A 194 1.17 -17.15 -13.31
N PRO A 195 1.33 -17.38 -11.99
CA PRO A 195 0.51 -18.39 -11.31
C PRO A 195 -0.97 -17.94 -11.29
N GLU A 196 -1.89 -18.89 -11.46
CA GLU A 196 -3.34 -18.61 -11.44
C GLU A 196 -3.80 -17.98 -10.12
N HIS A 197 -3.15 -18.34 -9.02
CA HIS A 197 -3.43 -17.82 -7.69
C HIS A 197 -2.84 -16.43 -7.41
N TRP A 198 -2.29 -15.74 -8.41
CA TRP A 198 -1.70 -14.41 -8.25
C TRP A 198 -2.29 -13.43 -9.27
N GLY A 199 -2.59 -12.20 -8.83
CA GLY A 199 -3.09 -11.16 -9.72
C GLY A 199 -3.48 -9.89 -8.97
N GLY A 200 -4.12 -8.98 -9.69
CA GLY A 200 -4.46 -7.65 -9.21
C GLY A 200 -5.85 -7.52 -8.62
N TYR A 201 -5.99 -6.52 -7.76
CA TYR A 201 -7.25 -5.99 -7.25
C TYR A 201 -7.34 -4.50 -7.58
N LEU A 202 -8.48 -4.08 -8.15
CA LEU A 202 -8.88 -2.69 -8.27
C LEU A 202 -9.75 -2.32 -7.08
N VAL A 203 -9.40 -1.25 -6.38
CA VAL A 203 -10.22 -0.63 -5.34
C VAL A 203 -10.90 0.60 -5.93
N ILE A 204 -12.23 0.53 -6.08
CA ILE A 204 -13.04 1.66 -6.53
C ILE A 204 -13.44 2.48 -5.30
N PRO A 205 -13.02 3.76 -5.18
CA PRO A 205 -13.27 4.56 -3.99
C PRO A 205 -14.72 5.04 -3.92
N LYS A 206 -15.30 4.94 -2.71
CA LYS A 206 -16.55 5.59 -2.30
C LYS A 206 -16.30 6.89 -1.57
N SER A 207 -15.19 6.94 -0.82
CA SER A 207 -14.69 8.19 -0.24
C SER A 207 -13.18 8.24 -0.22
N VAL A 208 -12.64 9.47 -0.32
CA VAL A 208 -11.21 9.76 -0.19
C VAL A 208 -11.08 10.92 0.77
N GLU A 209 -10.36 10.73 1.88
CA GLU A 209 -10.09 11.76 2.86
C GLU A 209 -8.61 12.14 2.82
N PHE A 210 -8.35 13.43 2.71
CA PHE A 210 -7.02 14.04 2.81
C PHE A 210 -6.89 14.70 4.18
N TRP A 211 -5.87 14.31 4.90
CA TRP A 211 -5.49 14.90 6.17
C TRP A 211 -4.15 15.59 6.03
N GLN A 212 -4.08 16.87 6.42
CA GLN A 212 -2.88 17.67 6.48
C GLN A 212 -2.65 18.14 7.92
N GLY A 213 -1.46 17.83 8.45
CA GLY A 213 -1.06 18.27 9.78
C GLY A 213 -0.95 19.78 9.84
N ARG A 214 -1.52 20.37 10.91
CA ARG A 214 -1.49 21.80 11.19
C ARG A 214 -1.13 22.07 12.64
N TYR A 215 -0.63 23.28 12.85
CA TYR A 215 -0.30 23.80 14.17
C TYR A 215 -1.45 23.65 15.17
N SER A 216 -1.13 23.50 16.45
CA SER A 216 -2.12 23.38 17.56
C SER A 216 -3.14 22.26 17.38
N ARG A 217 -2.83 21.24 16.57
CA ARG A 217 -3.71 20.11 16.22
C ARG A 217 -4.99 20.49 15.47
N LEU A 218 -5.06 21.71 14.93
CA LEU A 218 -6.17 22.17 14.09
C LEU A 218 -5.97 21.71 12.63
N HIS A 219 -5.87 20.39 12.46
CA HIS A 219 -5.56 19.74 11.20
C HIS A 219 -6.62 19.97 10.14
N ASP A 220 -6.22 20.13 8.88
CA ASP A 220 -7.18 20.15 7.79
C ASP A 220 -7.58 18.72 7.43
N ARG A 221 -8.88 18.48 7.34
CA ARG A 221 -9.47 17.23 6.92
C ARG A 221 -10.49 17.48 5.83
N ILE A 222 -10.15 17.12 4.61
CA ILE A 222 -11.02 17.24 3.44
C ILE A 222 -11.42 15.84 2.99
N ARG A 223 -12.73 15.58 2.99
CA ARG A 223 -13.29 14.32 2.55
C ARG A 223 -14.13 14.49 1.30
N TYR A 224 -13.77 13.77 0.26
CA TYR A 224 -14.60 13.56 -0.92
C TYR A 224 -15.46 12.32 -0.69
N VAL A 225 -16.76 12.43 -0.95
CA VAL A 225 -17.72 11.31 -0.85
C VAL A 225 -18.51 11.24 -2.14
N ARG A 226 -18.67 10.07 -2.72
CA ARG A 226 -19.55 9.87 -3.88
C ARG A 226 -21.02 9.96 -3.43
N ASP A 227 -21.78 10.76 -4.15
CA ASP A 227 -23.25 10.80 -4.01
C ASP A 227 -23.92 9.66 -4.82
N ASP A 228 -25.24 9.57 -4.74
CA ASP A 228 -26.03 8.56 -5.45
C ASP A 228 -25.94 8.68 -6.99
N ASN A 229 -25.59 9.86 -7.50
CA ASN A 229 -25.35 10.12 -8.92
C ASN A 229 -23.87 9.90 -9.32
N ASN A 230 -23.08 9.34 -8.41
CA ASN A 230 -21.66 9.08 -8.61
C ASN A 230 -20.76 10.34 -8.76
N ASN A 231 -21.25 11.51 -8.35
CA ASN A 231 -20.47 12.74 -8.29
C ASN A 231 -19.73 12.87 -6.95
N TRP A 232 -18.63 13.61 -6.95
CA TRP A 232 -17.88 13.86 -5.74
C TRP A 232 -18.44 15.11 -5.01
N GLN A 233 -18.76 14.91 -3.72
CA GLN A 233 -19.10 15.96 -2.77
C GLN A 233 -17.92 16.22 -1.84
N ILE A 234 -17.48 17.47 -1.74
CA ILE A 234 -16.37 17.87 -0.86
C ILE A 234 -16.95 18.30 0.49
N LYS A 235 -16.35 17.77 1.57
CA LYS A 235 -16.72 18.10 2.96
C LYS A 235 -15.47 18.38 3.78
N ARG A 236 -15.45 19.49 4.50
CA ARG A 236 -14.45 19.74 5.54
C ARG A 236 -14.92 19.07 6.84
N LEU A 237 -14.01 18.43 7.53
CA LEU A 237 -14.27 17.77 8.82
C LEU A 237 -13.51 18.49 9.93
N ASN A 238 -14.06 18.43 11.14
CA ASN A 238 -13.30 18.82 12.32
C ASN A 238 -12.11 17.88 12.53
N PRO A 239 -10.96 18.39 13.03
CA PRO A 239 -9.76 17.61 13.32
C PRO A 239 -9.96 16.56 14.42
#